data_089c036f26fa0c105c140f3392fb7ff6
#
_entry.id   089c036f26fa0c105c140f3392fb7ff6
#
_cell.length_a   1.000
_cell.length_b   1.000
_cell.length_c   1.000
_cell.angle_alpha   90.00
_cell.angle_beta   90.00
_cell.angle_gamma   90.00
#
_symmetry.space_group_name_H-M   'P 1'
#
loop_
_entity.id
_entity.type
_entity.pdbx_description
1 polymer ?
#
loop_
_entity_poly.entity_id
_entity_poly.type
_entity_poly.pdbx_seq_one_letter_code
_entity_poly.pdbx_strand_id
1 'polypeptide(L)'
;MTTPVEDGISELTQNDEIVHVRLSVDSGVGSVWRTLVSPEGTALWLGEGAVLGDKGQSYHCADGSAGVVRSFHPLEQLRLSWHPEGGIEPSLIELDVTAEGTGTRLRLWHEGLPAEARSRMRVHWRERLEALAGAVATDAG
;
A
#
# COMPACT_ATOMS: atom_id res chain seq x y z
N MET A 1 -13.60 -1.98 -32.60
CA MET A 1 -13.13 -2.15 -32.09
C MET A 1 -12.59 -2.05 -31.63
N THR A 2 -12.82 -2.02 -31.42
CA THR A 2 -12.27 -2.19 -30.85
C THR A 2 -12.03 -1.81 -30.21
N THR A 3 -12.26 -1.35 -29.93
CA THR A 3 -11.97 -1.14 -29.34
C THR A 3 -11.87 -0.65 -28.56
N PRO A 4 -12.15 0.33 -28.65
CA PRO A 4 -11.72 1.01 -27.65
C PRO A 4 -11.85 0.39 -26.60
N VAL A 5 -12.47 0.00 -26.75
CA VAL A 5 -12.37 -0.94 -25.85
C VAL A 5 -11.11 -1.61 -25.99
N GLU A 6 -10.50 -1.54 -27.10
CA GLU A 6 -9.26 -2.09 -27.24
C GLU A 6 -8.28 -1.51 -26.38
N ASP A 7 -8.26 -0.22 -26.23
CA ASP A 7 -7.39 0.42 -25.30
C ASP A 7 -7.71 -0.03 -23.93
N GLY A 8 -8.99 -0.13 -23.63
CA GLY A 8 -9.39 -0.55 -22.33
C GLY A 8 -8.90 -1.94 -22.02
N ILE A 9 -8.92 -2.80 -23.01
CA ILE A 9 -8.47 -4.16 -22.82
C ILE A 9 -7.00 -4.21 -22.48
N SER A 10 -6.20 -3.44 -23.17
CA SER A 10 -4.78 -3.42 -22.89
C SER A 10 -4.52 -2.92 -21.49
N GLU A 11 -5.22 -1.89 -21.09
CA GLU A 11 -5.03 -1.34 -19.75
C GLU A 11 -5.46 -2.33 -18.71
N LEU A 12 -6.54 -3.05 -18.96
CA LEU A 12 -6.98 -4.05 -18.02
C LEU A 12 -5.94 -5.15 -17.83
N THR A 13 -5.30 -5.55 -18.91
CA THR A 13 -4.26 -6.56 -18.82
C THR A 13 -3.11 -6.07 -17.98
N GLN A 14 -2.70 -4.82 -18.15
CA GLN A 14 -1.65 -4.27 -17.33
C GLN A 14 -2.06 -4.18 -15.89
N ASN A 15 -3.31 -3.78 -15.65
CA ASN A 15 -3.82 -3.68 -14.29
C ASN A 15 -3.87 -5.03 -13.63
N ASP A 16 -4.14 -6.10 -14.40
CA ASP A 16 -4.14 -7.43 -13.83
C ASP A 16 -2.76 -7.86 -13.37
N GLU A 17 -1.72 -7.34 -13.99
CA GLU A 17 -0.36 -7.70 -13.61
C GLU A 17 0.11 -6.94 -12.38
N ILE A 18 -0.51 -5.82 -12.07
CA ILE A 18 -0.15 -5.01 -10.93
C ILE A 18 -1.37 -4.86 -10.05
N VAL A 19 -1.24 -5.24 -8.80
CA VAL A 19 -2.32 -5.03 -7.84
C VAL A 19 -2.40 -3.54 -7.57
N HIS A 20 -3.60 -2.99 -7.68
CA HIS A 20 -3.82 -1.56 -7.45
C HIS A 20 -5.08 -1.38 -6.62
N VAL A 21 -4.96 -0.67 -5.51
CA VAL A 21 -6.07 -0.40 -4.61
C VAL A 21 -6.11 1.09 -4.33
N ARG A 22 -7.30 1.68 -4.40
CA ARG A 22 -7.52 3.09 -4.11
C ARG A 22 -8.54 3.22 -3.00
N LEU A 23 -8.35 4.22 -2.17
CA LEU A 23 -9.27 4.48 -1.08
C LEU A 23 -9.27 5.96 -0.76
N SER A 24 -10.46 6.53 -0.54
CA SER A 24 -10.58 7.91 -0.09
C SER A 24 -10.76 7.90 1.42
N VAL A 25 -10.03 8.77 2.11
CA VAL A 25 -10.07 8.88 3.55
C VAL A 25 -10.54 10.29 3.90
N ASP A 26 -11.49 10.38 4.81
CA ASP A 26 -12.10 11.65 5.17
C ASP A 26 -11.32 12.37 6.27
N SER A 27 -10.02 12.49 6.06
CA SER A 27 -9.09 13.15 6.97
C SER A 27 -7.96 13.73 6.13
N GLY A 28 -7.31 14.78 6.64
CA GLY A 28 -6.27 15.45 5.89
C GLY A 28 -4.99 14.64 5.75
N VAL A 29 -4.16 15.02 4.78
CA VAL A 29 -2.94 14.31 4.45
C VAL A 29 -2.01 14.14 5.65
N GLY A 30 -1.90 15.19 6.48
CA GLY A 30 -1.02 15.11 7.66
C GLY A 30 -1.44 14.04 8.64
N SER A 31 -2.74 13.95 8.92
CA SER A 31 -3.26 12.94 9.83
C SER A 31 -3.09 11.54 9.26
N VAL A 32 -3.38 11.39 7.97
CA VAL A 32 -3.25 10.10 7.31
C VAL A 32 -1.80 9.65 7.33
N TRP A 33 -0.89 10.54 6.96
CA TRP A 33 0.54 10.19 6.92
C TRP A 33 1.06 9.81 8.30
N ARG A 34 0.71 10.60 9.32
CA ARG A 34 1.18 10.33 10.67
C ARG A 34 0.74 8.95 11.15
N THR A 35 -0.51 8.58 10.88
CA THR A 35 -1.01 7.27 11.26
C THR A 35 -0.34 6.18 10.44
N LEU A 36 -0.18 6.42 9.14
CA LEU A 36 0.38 5.44 8.23
C LEU A 36 1.77 4.99 8.62
N VAL A 37 2.60 5.91 9.12
CA VAL A 37 3.98 5.59 9.48
C VAL A 37 4.16 5.33 10.98
N SER A 38 3.12 5.47 11.79
CA SER A 38 3.21 5.17 13.21
C SER A 38 3.27 3.66 13.40
N PRO A 39 3.81 3.19 14.53
CA PRO A 39 3.82 1.74 14.79
C PRO A 39 2.43 1.14 14.78
N GLU A 40 1.45 1.85 15.34
CA GLU A 40 0.07 1.36 15.37
C GLU A 40 -0.53 1.25 13.99
N GLY A 41 -0.33 2.28 13.18
CA GLY A 41 -0.87 2.28 11.83
C GLY A 41 -0.14 1.28 10.92
N THR A 42 1.16 1.21 11.06
CA THR A 42 1.95 0.26 10.27
C THR A 42 1.51 -1.17 10.57
N ALA A 43 1.18 -1.45 11.84
CA ALA A 43 0.67 -2.77 12.22
C ALA A 43 -0.64 -3.09 11.50
N LEU A 44 -1.45 -2.07 11.23
CA LEU A 44 -2.74 -2.28 10.58
C LEU A 44 -2.62 -2.55 9.09
N TRP A 45 -1.74 -1.81 8.39
CA TRP A 45 -1.72 -1.95 6.93
C TRP A 45 -0.55 -2.81 6.42
N LEU A 46 0.62 -2.73 7.03
CA LEU A 46 1.78 -3.47 6.53
C LEU A 46 1.96 -4.78 7.27
N GLY A 47 1.93 -4.74 8.58
CA GLY A 47 2.04 -5.94 9.39
C GLY A 47 2.48 -5.59 10.79
N GLU A 48 2.02 -6.39 11.74
CA GLU A 48 2.31 -6.19 13.15
C GLU A 48 3.81 -6.27 13.40
N GLY A 49 4.33 -5.34 14.16
CA GLY A 49 5.76 -5.32 14.50
C GLY A 49 6.64 -4.56 13.53
N ALA A 50 6.11 -4.17 12.38
CA ALA A 50 6.92 -3.44 11.40
C ALA A 50 7.18 -2.02 11.89
N VAL A 51 8.41 -1.57 11.71
CA VAL A 51 8.81 -0.21 12.01
C VAL A 51 9.46 0.35 10.75
N LEU A 52 8.90 1.41 10.21
CA LEU A 52 9.42 2.02 8.99
C LEU A 52 10.45 3.07 9.36
N GLY A 53 11.67 2.86 8.91
CA GLY A 53 12.76 3.79 9.12
C GLY A 53 13.08 4.52 7.83
N ASP A 54 14.32 5.00 7.75
CA ASP A 54 14.76 5.74 6.58
C ASP A 54 15.01 4.83 5.40
N LYS A 55 15.20 5.44 4.24
CA LYS A 55 15.55 4.71 3.03
C LYS A 55 16.74 3.79 3.31
N GLY A 56 16.58 2.55 2.90
CA GLY A 56 17.62 1.53 3.06
C GLY A 56 17.46 0.67 4.30
N GLN A 57 16.58 1.04 5.22
CA GLN A 57 16.40 0.26 6.43
C GLN A 57 15.40 -0.86 6.21
N SER A 58 15.67 -2.00 6.87
CA SER A 58 14.81 -3.17 6.78
C SER A 58 13.63 -3.05 7.74
N TYR A 59 12.55 -3.73 7.40
CA TYR A 59 11.42 -3.90 8.33
C TYR A 59 11.03 -5.37 8.36
N HIS A 60 10.45 -5.78 9.47
CA HIS A 60 10.02 -7.17 9.67
C HIS A 60 8.65 -7.18 10.32
N CYS A 61 7.80 -8.08 9.87
CA CYS A 61 6.46 -8.22 10.42
C CYS A 61 6.36 -9.52 11.21
N ALA A 62 5.43 -9.55 12.14
CA ALA A 62 5.25 -10.72 13.00
C ALA A 62 4.88 -11.98 12.23
N ASP A 63 4.24 -11.83 11.07
CA ASP A 63 3.86 -12.98 10.24
C ASP A 63 5.01 -13.51 9.39
N GLY A 64 6.21 -12.94 9.54
CA GLY A 64 7.37 -13.38 8.79
C GLY A 64 7.61 -12.62 7.51
N SER A 65 6.68 -11.78 7.09
CA SER A 65 6.93 -10.95 5.90
C SER A 65 7.94 -9.87 6.27
N ALA A 66 8.67 -9.39 5.27
CA ALA A 66 9.75 -8.43 5.51
C ALA A 66 10.11 -7.71 4.22
N GLY A 67 10.94 -6.69 4.35
CA GLY A 67 11.42 -5.94 3.20
C GLY A 67 12.34 -4.82 3.59
N VAL A 68 12.53 -3.89 2.66
CA VAL A 68 13.43 -2.75 2.83
C VAL A 68 12.72 -1.50 2.35
N VAL A 69 12.92 -0.39 3.05
CA VAL A 69 12.39 0.90 2.62
C VAL A 69 13.21 1.36 1.41
N ARG A 70 12.56 1.51 0.26
CA ARG A 70 13.23 1.88 -0.98
C ARG A 70 13.21 3.38 -1.21
N SER A 71 12.14 4.05 -0.81
CA SER A 71 12.10 5.51 -0.82
C SER A 71 11.09 5.98 0.21
N PHE A 72 11.30 7.17 0.73
CA PHE A 72 10.49 7.72 1.80
C PHE A 72 10.36 9.21 1.57
N HIS A 73 9.20 9.65 1.09
CA HIS A 73 8.92 11.05 0.83
C HIS A 73 7.74 11.46 1.72
N PRO A 74 8.02 12.07 2.88
CA PRO A 74 6.97 12.39 3.84
C PRO A 74 5.81 13.14 3.21
N LEU A 75 4.60 12.73 3.56
CA LEU A 75 3.35 13.32 3.11
C LEU A 75 3.04 13.04 1.64
N GLU A 76 3.86 12.27 0.96
CA GLU A 76 3.67 12.03 -0.48
C GLU A 76 3.72 10.57 -0.87
N GLN A 77 4.80 9.89 -0.56
CA GLN A 77 5.01 8.57 -1.14
C GLN A 77 5.94 7.70 -0.31
N LEU A 78 5.65 6.42 -0.32
CA LEU A 78 6.47 5.42 0.36
C LEU A 78 6.62 4.24 -0.58
N ARG A 79 7.85 3.77 -0.77
CA ARG A 79 8.11 2.58 -1.56
C ARG A 79 8.86 1.56 -0.72
N LEU A 80 8.39 0.33 -0.76
CA LEU A 80 8.97 -0.76 0.03
C LEU A 80 9.15 -1.99 -0.84
N SER A 81 10.24 -2.72 -0.62
CA SER A 81 10.24 -4.09 -1.13
C SER A 81 9.47 -4.94 -0.12
N TRP A 82 8.99 -6.09 -0.55
CA TRP A 82 8.16 -6.93 0.30
C TRP A 82 8.23 -8.38 -0.15
N HIS A 83 8.32 -9.30 0.80
CA HIS A 83 8.19 -10.72 0.51
C HIS A 83 7.53 -11.39 1.70
N PRO A 84 6.75 -12.45 1.46
CA PRO A 84 6.17 -13.21 2.56
C PRO A 84 7.25 -14.05 3.23
N GLU A 85 6.89 -14.66 4.35
CA GLU A 85 7.79 -15.55 5.04
C GLU A 85 8.23 -16.65 4.09
N GLY A 86 9.52 -16.89 4.01
CA GLY A 86 10.07 -17.91 3.12
C GLY A 86 10.14 -17.48 1.66
N GLY A 87 9.71 -16.26 1.35
CA GLY A 87 9.78 -15.77 -0.02
C GLY A 87 11.21 -15.49 -0.43
N ILE A 88 11.53 -15.81 -1.68
CA ILE A 88 12.89 -15.66 -2.18
C ILE A 88 13.06 -14.35 -2.91
N GLU A 89 12.08 -13.98 -3.73
CA GLU A 89 12.19 -12.78 -4.54
C GLU A 89 11.29 -11.70 -3.98
N PRO A 90 11.85 -10.52 -3.71
CA PRO A 90 11.01 -9.44 -3.21
C PRO A 90 10.15 -8.85 -4.31
N SER A 91 8.98 -8.40 -3.94
CA SER A 91 8.12 -7.62 -4.81
C SER A 91 8.20 -6.17 -4.35
N LEU A 92 7.47 -5.29 -5.02
CA LEU A 92 7.56 -3.86 -4.73
C LEU A 92 6.18 -3.29 -4.42
N ILE A 93 6.10 -2.58 -3.31
CA ILE A 93 4.89 -1.87 -2.92
C ILE A 93 5.15 -0.38 -3.02
N GLU A 94 4.23 0.34 -3.63
CA GLU A 94 4.26 1.79 -3.66
C GLU A 94 2.96 2.30 -3.07
N LEU A 95 3.05 3.23 -2.12
CA LEU A 95 1.88 3.82 -1.50
C LEU A 95 1.96 5.33 -1.64
N ASP A 96 0.97 5.91 -2.33
CA ASP A 96 0.91 7.35 -2.57
C ASP A 96 -0.20 7.96 -1.75
N VAL A 97 0.07 9.16 -1.23
CA VAL A 97 -0.87 9.94 -0.44
C VAL A 97 -1.07 11.26 -1.16
N THR A 98 -2.30 11.58 -1.51
CA THR A 98 -2.62 12.79 -2.27
C THR A 98 -3.80 13.50 -1.64
N ALA A 99 -3.72 14.82 -1.53
CA ALA A 99 -4.86 15.59 -1.03
C ALA A 99 -6.03 15.48 -2.00
N GLU A 100 -7.23 15.34 -1.45
CA GLU A 100 -8.45 15.24 -2.23
C GLU A 100 -9.51 16.06 -1.51
N GLY A 101 -9.66 17.32 -1.91
CA GLY A 101 -10.53 18.24 -1.18
C GLY A 101 -9.96 18.42 0.22
N THR A 102 -10.79 18.19 1.23
CA THR A 102 -10.34 18.25 2.61
C THR A 102 -9.88 16.89 3.13
N GLY A 103 -10.01 15.88 2.29
CA GLY A 103 -9.60 14.52 2.66
C GLY A 103 -8.34 14.11 1.93
N THR A 104 -8.16 12.80 1.84
CA THR A 104 -6.95 12.22 1.28
C THR A 104 -7.31 11.04 0.40
N ARG A 105 -6.59 10.89 -0.69
CA ARG A 105 -6.66 9.69 -1.50
C ARG A 105 -5.42 8.86 -1.25
N LEU A 106 -5.62 7.60 -0.92
CA LEU A 106 -4.55 6.61 -0.80
C LEU A 106 -4.58 5.75 -2.03
N ARG A 107 -3.41 5.51 -2.62
CA ARG A 107 -3.29 4.57 -3.71
C ARG A 107 -2.11 3.65 -3.43
N LEU A 108 -2.35 2.35 -3.56
CA LEU A 108 -1.33 1.35 -3.34
C LEU A 108 -1.18 0.50 -4.58
N TRP A 109 0.06 0.35 -5.03
CA TRP A 109 0.41 -0.58 -6.10
C TRP A 109 1.32 -1.65 -5.54
N HIS A 110 1.13 -2.88 -5.97
CA HIS A 110 2.00 -3.99 -5.59
C HIS A 110 2.34 -4.75 -6.85
N GLU A 111 3.59 -4.66 -7.29
CA GLU A 111 4.03 -5.32 -8.51
C GLU A 111 5.06 -6.39 -8.18
N GLY A 112 5.22 -7.32 -9.11
CA GLY A 112 6.18 -8.41 -8.94
C GLY A 112 5.59 -9.62 -8.24
N LEU A 113 4.26 -9.67 -8.06
CA LEU A 113 3.61 -10.82 -7.46
C LEU A 113 3.34 -11.89 -8.50
N PRO A 114 3.40 -13.17 -8.10
CA PRO A 114 2.98 -14.23 -9.02
C PRO A 114 1.49 -14.09 -9.32
N ALA A 115 1.10 -14.51 -10.51
CA ALA A 115 -0.26 -14.33 -10.98
C ALA A 115 -1.30 -14.90 -10.01
N GLU A 116 -1.01 -16.07 -9.44
CA GLU A 116 -1.96 -16.73 -8.55
C GLU A 116 -2.16 -15.99 -7.22
N ALA A 117 -1.27 -15.07 -6.88
CA ALA A 117 -1.39 -14.33 -5.63
C ALA A 117 -2.11 -12.99 -5.79
N ARG A 118 -2.29 -12.52 -7.01
CA ARG A 118 -2.75 -11.15 -7.23
C ARG A 118 -4.14 -10.87 -6.69
N SER A 119 -5.10 -11.74 -6.96
CA SER A 119 -6.46 -11.53 -6.48
C SER A 119 -6.52 -11.50 -4.96
N ARG A 120 -5.82 -12.45 -4.33
CA ARG A 120 -5.78 -12.52 -2.87
C ARG A 120 -5.15 -11.26 -2.29
N MET A 121 -4.08 -10.78 -2.89
CA MET A 121 -3.39 -9.62 -2.37
C MET A 121 -4.18 -8.33 -2.59
N ARG A 122 -4.99 -8.28 -3.65
CA ARG A 122 -5.85 -7.11 -3.86
C ARG A 122 -6.86 -6.98 -2.72
N VAL A 123 -7.47 -8.10 -2.33
CA VAL A 123 -8.40 -8.11 -1.21
C VAL A 123 -7.67 -7.79 0.09
N HIS A 124 -6.50 -8.38 0.27
CA HIS A 124 -5.67 -8.15 1.45
C HIS A 124 -5.38 -6.66 1.64
N TRP A 125 -4.88 -6.00 0.58
CA TRP A 125 -4.53 -4.59 0.69
C TRP A 125 -5.75 -3.69 0.89
N ARG A 126 -6.86 -4.04 0.25
CA ARG A 126 -8.08 -3.26 0.44
C ARG A 126 -8.52 -3.30 1.90
N GLU A 127 -8.53 -4.48 2.48
CA GLU A 127 -8.95 -4.62 3.87
C GLU A 127 -7.98 -3.91 4.81
N ARG A 128 -6.70 -3.99 4.52
CA ARG A 128 -5.70 -3.35 5.37
C ARG A 128 -5.78 -1.83 5.29
N LEU A 129 -5.98 -1.29 4.11
CA LEU A 129 -6.11 0.16 3.96
C LEU A 129 -7.40 0.65 4.60
N GLU A 130 -8.47 -0.14 4.56
CA GLU A 130 -9.71 0.24 5.23
C GLU A 130 -9.52 0.25 6.74
N ALA A 131 -8.76 -0.68 7.27
CA ALA A 131 -8.45 -0.69 8.69
C ALA A 131 -7.65 0.54 9.08
N LEU A 132 -6.69 0.91 8.24
CA LEU A 132 -5.90 2.12 8.46
C LEU A 132 -6.79 3.36 8.46
N ALA A 133 -7.70 3.45 7.49
CA ALA A 133 -8.61 4.58 7.39
C ALA A 133 -9.47 4.71 8.64
N GLY A 134 -9.92 3.58 9.17
CA GLY A 134 -10.69 3.58 10.41
C GLY A 134 -9.89 4.11 11.58
N ALA A 135 -8.62 3.76 11.65
CA ALA A 135 -7.74 4.23 12.72
C ALA A 135 -7.49 5.73 12.61
N VAL A 136 -7.33 6.24 11.38
CA VAL A 136 -7.15 7.68 11.18
C VAL A 136 -8.37 8.43 11.67
N ALA A 137 -9.56 7.96 11.31
CA ALA A 137 -10.79 8.61 11.70
C ALA A 137 -10.92 8.67 13.22
N THR A 138 -10.58 7.57 13.91
CA THR A 138 -10.65 7.51 15.36
C THR A 138 -9.63 8.45 15.99
N ASP A 139 -8.42 8.45 15.44
CA ASP A 139 -7.34 9.26 15.98
C ASP A 139 -7.62 10.74 15.76
N ALA A 140 -8.21 11.10 14.64
CA ALA A 140 -8.51 12.48 14.31
C ALA A 140 -9.70 13.00 15.12
N GLY A 141 -10.56 12.10 15.52
CA GLY A 141 -11.69 12.48 16.31
C GLY A 141 -11.33 12.56 17.77
#